data_bad258fdb624a2f85962ddca581e8fca
#
_entry.id   bad258fdb624a2f85962ddca581e8fca
#
_cell.length_a   1.000
_cell.length_b   1.000
_cell.length_c   1.000
_cell.angle_alpha   90.00
_cell.angle_beta   90.00
_cell.angle_gamma   90.00
#
_symmetry.space_group_name_H-M   'P 1'
#
loop_
_entity.id
_entity.type
_entity.pdbx_description
1 polymer ?
#
loop_
_entity_poly.entity_id
_entity_poly.type
_entity_poly.pdbx_seq_one_letter_code
_entity_poly.pdbx_strand_id
1 'polypeptide(L)'
;ATLAVEKEKAAQAAKETGLSPKAFGMFWALKDDGALKAAGVQPLDVAREAEKLMDRFPNAPVNADEQRQLRAALYRPLLAVEKDARSRIVDLIVEIITQ
;
A
#
# COMPACT_ATOMS: atom_id res chain seq x y z
N ALA A 1 7.86 -25.70 -7.99
CA ALA A 1 7.84 -24.93 -9.23
C ALA A 1 6.72 -23.90 -9.28
N THR A 2 5.61 -24.10 -8.55
CA THR A 2 4.49 -23.18 -8.52
C THR A 2 4.86 -21.81 -7.92
N LEU A 3 5.71 -21.78 -6.90
CA LEU A 3 6.16 -20.55 -6.23
C LEU A 3 7.03 -19.67 -7.15
N ALA A 4 7.85 -20.26 -7.99
CA ALA A 4 8.70 -19.52 -8.93
C ALA A 4 7.86 -18.84 -10.02
N VAL A 5 6.81 -19.50 -10.51
CA VAL A 5 5.90 -18.96 -11.53
C VAL A 5 5.10 -17.77 -10.95
N GLU A 6 4.66 -17.87 -9.71
CA GLU A 6 3.93 -16.78 -9.04
C GLU A 6 4.82 -15.55 -8.83
N LYS A 7 6.07 -15.74 -8.46
CA LYS A 7 7.02 -14.63 -8.31
C LYS A 7 7.30 -13.93 -9.64
N GLU A 8 7.46 -14.69 -10.73
CA GLU A 8 7.64 -14.11 -12.06
C GLU A 8 6.42 -13.31 -12.51
N LYS A 9 5.22 -13.83 -12.29
CA LYS A 9 3.97 -13.13 -12.64
C LYS A 9 3.83 -11.84 -11.81
N ALA A 10 4.15 -11.88 -10.53
CA ALA A 10 4.10 -10.71 -9.66
C ALA A 10 5.10 -9.64 -10.11
N ALA A 11 6.31 -10.04 -10.47
CA ALA A 11 7.33 -9.11 -10.97
C ALA A 11 6.93 -8.47 -12.29
N GLN A 12 6.35 -9.24 -13.22
CA GLN A 12 5.86 -8.72 -14.48
C GLN A 12 4.69 -7.77 -14.29
N ALA A 13 3.73 -8.12 -13.44
CA ALA A 13 2.60 -7.27 -13.14
C ALA A 13 3.03 -5.96 -12.49
N ALA A 14 4.04 -5.99 -11.61
CA ALA A 14 4.60 -4.79 -11.01
C ALA A 14 5.21 -3.87 -12.07
N LYS A 15 5.92 -4.41 -13.06
CA LYS A 15 6.48 -3.65 -14.17
C LYS A 15 5.39 -3.02 -15.03
N GLU A 16 4.33 -3.76 -15.32
CA GLU A 16 3.21 -3.29 -16.14
C GLU A 16 2.45 -2.15 -15.45
N THR A 17 2.29 -2.20 -14.13
CA THR A 17 1.59 -1.16 -13.37
C THR A 17 2.48 0.04 -13.06
N GLY A 18 3.80 -0.08 -13.25
CA GLY A 18 4.76 0.95 -12.88
C GLY A 18 5.00 1.08 -11.39
N LEU A 19 4.53 0.14 -10.61
CA LEU A 19 4.70 0.15 -9.15
C LEU A 19 6.03 -0.52 -8.75
N SER A 20 6.64 -0.04 -7.66
CA SER A 20 7.74 -0.74 -7.02
C SER A 20 7.26 -2.09 -6.45
N PRO A 21 8.16 -3.04 -6.16
CA PRO A 21 7.77 -4.33 -5.57
C PRO A 21 6.97 -4.19 -4.27
N LYS A 22 7.33 -3.24 -3.40
CA LYS A 22 6.58 -2.97 -2.17
C LYS A 22 5.19 -2.44 -2.45
N ALA A 23 5.07 -1.46 -3.34
CA ALA A 23 3.79 -0.88 -3.71
C ALA A 23 2.88 -1.91 -4.39
N PHE A 24 3.45 -2.77 -5.22
CA PHE A 24 2.70 -3.87 -5.84
C PHE A 24 2.20 -4.86 -4.78
N GLY A 25 3.03 -5.15 -3.76
CA GLY A 25 2.61 -5.98 -2.64
C GLY A 25 1.42 -5.40 -1.89
N MET A 26 1.40 -4.08 -1.69
CA MET A 26 0.26 -3.38 -1.09
C MET A 26 -0.99 -3.50 -1.96
N PHE A 27 -0.86 -3.27 -3.27
CA PHE A 27 -1.96 -3.43 -4.22
C PHE A 27 -2.53 -4.84 -4.15
N TRP A 28 -1.66 -5.85 -4.18
CA TRP A 28 -2.07 -7.25 -4.13
C TRP A 28 -2.80 -7.58 -2.83
N ALA A 29 -2.33 -7.06 -1.71
CA ALA A 29 -2.96 -7.26 -0.41
C ALA A 29 -4.34 -6.59 -0.30
N LEU A 30 -4.54 -5.48 -1.03
CA LEU A 30 -5.77 -4.68 -0.95
C LEU A 30 -6.76 -4.96 -2.08
N LYS A 31 -6.38 -5.65 -3.12
CA LYS A 31 -7.20 -5.81 -4.33
C LYS A 31 -8.57 -6.43 -4.07
N ASP A 32 -8.68 -7.27 -3.06
CA ASP A 32 -9.94 -7.94 -2.70
C ASP A 32 -10.56 -7.37 -1.41
N ASP A 33 -10.08 -6.24 -0.94
CA ASP A 33 -10.59 -5.64 0.30
C ASP A 33 -12.00 -5.09 0.11
N GLY A 34 -12.95 -5.64 0.87
CA GLY A 34 -14.36 -5.25 0.77
C GLY A 34 -14.63 -3.82 1.19
N ALA A 35 -13.86 -3.28 2.14
CA ALA A 35 -14.02 -1.90 2.61
C ALA A 35 -13.65 -0.89 1.53
N LEU A 36 -12.59 -1.17 0.76
CA LEU A 36 -12.20 -0.33 -0.38
C LEU A 36 -13.25 -0.37 -1.47
N LYS A 37 -13.78 -1.55 -1.78
CA LYS A 37 -14.85 -1.71 -2.77
C LYS A 37 -16.10 -0.95 -2.37
N ALA A 38 -16.50 -1.05 -1.11
CA ALA A 38 -17.67 -0.36 -0.58
C ALA A 38 -17.51 1.17 -0.63
N ALA A 39 -16.30 1.66 -0.43
CA ALA A 39 -15.98 3.09 -0.47
C ALA A 39 -15.77 3.62 -1.90
N GLY A 40 -15.67 2.74 -2.89
CA GLY A 40 -15.36 3.13 -4.27
C GLY A 40 -13.90 3.54 -4.46
N VAL A 41 -13.01 3.13 -3.56
CA VAL A 41 -11.58 3.45 -3.61
C VAL A 41 -10.84 2.32 -4.35
N GLN A 42 -10.05 2.69 -5.33
CA GLN A 42 -9.27 1.73 -6.10
C GLN A 42 -8.00 1.32 -5.36
N PRO A 43 -7.74 0.01 -5.17
CA PRO A 43 -6.50 -0.43 -4.53
C PRO A 43 -5.23 0.07 -5.22
N LEU A 44 -5.27 0.19 -6.55
CA LEU A 44 -4.14 0.71 -7.33
C LEU A 44 -3.81 2.15 -6.96
N ASP A 45 -4.83 2.99 -6.77
CA ASP A 45 -4.64 4.39 -6.37
C ASP A 45 -4.01 4.48 -4.99
N VAL A 46 -4.45 3.62 -4.06
CA VAL A 46 -3.87 3.56 -2.70
C VAL A 46 -2.39 3.16 -2.77
N ALA A 47 -2.07 2.16 -3.58
CA ALA A 47 -0.68 1.70 -3.74
C ALA A 47 0.21 2.79 -4.35
N ARG A 48 -0.30 3.54 -5.33
CA ARG A 48 0.43 4.66 -5.95
C ARG A 48 0.69 5.78 -4.95
N GLU A 49 -0.31 6.13 -4.15
CA GLU A 49 -0.14 7.13 -3.10
C GLU A 49 0.87 6.69 -2.05
N ALA A 50 0.83 5.42 -1.65
CA ALA A 50 1.80 4.87 -0.72
C ALA A 50 3.22 4.93 -1.31
N GLU A 51 3.39 4.66 -2.59
CA GLU A 51 4.69 4.75 -3.25
C GLU A 51 5.24 6.19 -3.24
N LYS A 52 4.39 7.17 -3.55
CA LYS A 52 4.77 8.59 -3.46
C LYS A 52 5.20 8.97 -2.05
N LEU A 53 4.49 8.46 -1.04
CA LEU A 53 4.81 8.73 0.35
C LEU A 53 6.10 8.05 0.79
N MET A 54 6.40 6.86 0.27
CA MET A 54 7.70 6.22 0.52
C MET A 54 8.86 7.07 0.00
N ASP A 55 8.71 7.68 -1.17
CA ASP A 55 9.71 8.59 -1.72
C ASP A 55 9.84 9.88 -0.90
N ARG A 56 8.73 10.36 -0.37
CA ARG A 56 8.70 11.57 0.47
C ARG A 56 9.28 11.34 1.86
N PHE A 57 9.09 10.15 2.41
CA PHE A 57 9.55 9.78 3.75
C PHE A 57 10.47 8.54 3.68
N PRO A 58 11.68 8.68 3.08
CA PRO A 58 12.55 7.52 2.86
C PRO A 58 13.08 6.89 4.15
N ASN A 59 13.07 7.62 5.27
CA ASN A 59 13.55 7.14 6.56
C ASN A 59 12.43 6.62 7.47
N ALA A 60 11.20 6.54 6.98
CA ALA A 60 10.08 6.08 7.79
C ALA A 60 10.32 4.72 8.48
N PRO A 61 10.96 3.73 7.86
CA PRO A 61 11.23 2.45 8.53
C PRO A 61 12.11 2.56 9.80
N VAL A 62 12.95 3.59 9.89
CA VAL A 62 13.90 3.76 11.00
C VAL A 62 13.67 5.04 11.80
N ASN A 63 12.80 5.92 11.36
CA ASN A 63 12.50 7.20 11.99
C ASN A 63 11.04 7.28 12.41
N ALA A 64 10.78 7.34 13.71
CA ALA A 64 9.43 7.34 14.27
C ALA A 64 8.62 8.56 13.85
N ASP A 65 9.25 9.73 13.72
CA ASP A 65 8.56 10.95 13.31
C ASP A 65 8.11 10.88 11.86
N GLU A 66 8.97 10.42 10.96
CA GLU A 66 8.60 10.22 9.56
C GLU A 66 7.52 9.16 9.41
N GLN A 67 7.59 8.07 10.18
CA GLN A 67 6.57 7.03 10.20
C GLN A 67 5.20 7.61 10.62
N ARG A 68 5.18 8.47 11.61
CA ARG A 68 3.96 9.15 12.09
C ARG A 68 3.37 10.05 11.01
N GLN A 69 4.22 10.83 10.33
CA GLN A 69 3.80 11.69 9.22
C GLN A 69 3.28 10.86 8.04
N LEU A 70 3.94 9.75 7.74
CA LEU A 70 3.52 8.81 6.71
C LEU A 70 2.12 8.25 7.01
N ARG A 71 1.87 7.82 8.24
CA ARG A 71 0.56 7.32 8.66
C ARG A 71 -0.52 8.39 8.48
N ALA A 72 -0.26 9.61 8.92
CA ALA A 72 -1.20 10.71 8.77
C ALA A 72 -1.51 10.99 7.30
N ALA A 73 -0.50 10.97 6.45
CA ALA A 73 -0.68 11.19 5.02
C ALA A 73 -1.47 10.08 4.33
N LEU A 74 -1.35 8.83 4.81
CA LEU A 74 -2.08 7.69 4.27
C LEU A 74 -3.59 7.76 4.53
N TYR A 75 -4.02 8.51 5.54
CA TYR A 75 -5.45 8.69 5.81
C TYR A 75 -6.16 9.47 4.71
N ARG A 76 -5.46 10.36 4.00
CA ARG A 76 -6.07 11.18 2.95
C ARG A 76 -6.74 10.37 1.83
N PRO A 77 -6.04 9.43 1.18
CA PRO A 77 -6.67 8.63 0.11
C PRO A 77 -7.72 7.67 0.63
N LEU A 78 -7.81 7.47 1.94
CA LEU A 78 -8.72 6.53 2.58
C LEU A 78 -9.87 7.21 3.33
N LEU A 79 -10.07 8.52 3.14
CA LEU A 79 -11.13 9.27 3.85
C LEU A 79 -12.54 8.74 3.58
N ALA A 80 -12.77 8.17 2.39
CA ALA A 80 -14.05 7.58 2.03
C ALA A 80 -14.29 6.21 2.67
N VAL A 81 -13.23 5.59 3.19
CA VAL A 81 -13.30 4.26 3.82
C VAL A 81 -13.78 4.41 5.27
N GLU A 82 -14.53 3.42 5.77
CA GLU A 82 -14.97 3.38 7.16
C GLU A 82 -13.77 3.49 8.11
N LYS A 83 -13.97 4.18 9.24
CA LYS A 83 -12.90 4.50 10.19
C LYS A 83 -12.09 3.27 10.65
N ASP A 84 -12.77 2.21 11.05
CA ASP A 84 -12.10 0.99 11.54
C ASP A 84 -11.32 0.29 10.43
N ALA A 85 -11.90 0.21 9.23
CA ALA A 85 -11.23 -0.37 8.07
C ALA A 85 -10.07 0.50 7.61
N ARG A 86 -10.22 1.82 7.69
CA ARG A 86 -9.16 2.78 7.35
C ARG A 86 -7.93 2.57 8.22
N SER A 87 -8.12 2.46 9.52
CA SER A 87 -7.05 2.23 10.48
C SER A 87 -6.33 0.90 10.19
N ARG A 88 -7.08 -0.15 9.93
CA ARG A 88 -6.56 -1.47 9.58
C ARG A 88 -5.71 -1.42 8.30
N ILE A 89 -6.20 -0.73 7.28
CA ILE A 89 -5.49 -0.60 6.00
C ILE A 89 -4.21 0.21 6.15
N VAL A 90 -4.25 1.31 6.90
CA VAL A 90 -3.07 2.13 7.17
C VAL A 90 -2.02 1.30 7.91
N ASP A 91 -2.42 0.54 8.93
CA ASP A 91 -1.51 -0.33 9.67
C ASP A 91 -0.86 -1.37 8.75
N LEU A 92 -1.64 -1.98 7.86
CA LEU A 92 -1.13 -2.95 6.89
C LEU A 92 -0.09 -2.32 5.95
N ILE A 93 -0.38 -1.15 5.42
CA ILE A 93 0.53 -0.43 4.51
C ILE A 93 1.83 -0.06 5.24
N VAL A 94 1.74 0.48 6.45
CA VAL A 94 2.91 0.84 7.25
C VAL A 94 3.75 -0.40 7.55
N GLU A 95 3.12 -1.52 7.88
CA GLU A 95 3.81 -2.78 8.11
C GLU A 95 4.62 -3.23 6.89
N ILE A 96 4.02 -3.13 5.69
CA ILE A 96 4.71 -3.48 4.45
C ILE A 96 5.89 -2.54 4.19
N ILE A 97 5.71 -1.24 4.43
CA ILE A 97 6.78 -0.24 4.22
C ILE A 97 7.94 -0.48 5.18
N THR A 98 7.66 -0.89 6.41
CA THR A 98 8.70 -1.04 7.45
C THR A 98 9.35 -2.41 7.47
N GLN A 99 8.92 -3.33 6.64
CA GLN A 99 9.55 -4.66 6.52
C GLN A 99 10.94 -4.61 5.92
#